data_f475ede0fed00ee7d08e5b573f10a0cc
#
_entry.id   f475ede0fed00ee7d08e5b573f10a0cc
#
_cell.length_a   1.000
_cell.length_b   1.000
_cell.length_c   1.000
_cell.angle_alpha   90.00
_cell.angle_beta   90.00
_cell.angle_gamma   90.00
#
_symmetry.space_group_name_H-M   'P 1'
#
loop_
_entity.id
_entity.type
_entity.pdbx_description
1 polymer ?
#
loop_
_entity_poly.entity_id
_entity_poly.type
_entity_poly.pdbx_seq_one_letter_code
_entity_poly.pdbx_strand_id
1 'polypeptide(L)'
;CAEMVAHGKPAPDVYLLAAQKLNLPPEELLGVEDSPSGVRSAHSAGMTVAMIPDQDEPSAEIAALCALVAPTLEGIMPFIERLNANKFN
;
A
#
# COMPACT_ATOMS: atom_id res chain seq x y z
N CYS A 1 -5.49 -4.92 13.70
CA CYS A 1 -5.85 -4.25 14.95
C CYS A 1 -4.61 -3.60 15.57
N ALA A 2 -4.70 -2.29 15.87
CA ALA A 2 -3.54 -1.53 16.33
C ALA A 2 -2.97 -2.02 17.65
N GLU A 3 -3.80 -2.61 18.51
CA GLU A 3 -3.35 -3.12 19.81
C GLU A 3 -2.46 -4.35 19.68
N MET A 4 -2.44 -4.98 18.53
CA MET A 4 -1.67 -6.20 18.31
C MET A 4 -0.30 -5.95 17.72
N VAL A 5 0.07 -4.68 17.51
CA VAL A 5 1.36 -4.32 16.92
C VAL A 5 2.12 -3.40 17.87
N ALA A 6 3.45 -3.43 17.75
CA ALA A 6 4.32 -2.62 18.61
C ALA A 6 4.29 -1.14 18.25
N HIS A 7 4.11 -0.83 16.96
CA HIS A 7 4.15 0.55 16.46
C HIS A 7 3.04 0.76 15.45
N GLY A 8 2.47 1.99 15.46
CA GLY A 8 1.54 2.41 14.44
C GLY A 8 2.25 3.00 13.23
N LYS A 9 1.48 3.64 12.34
CA LYS A 9 2.04 4.32 11.17
C LYS A 9 2.99 5.43 11.63
N PRO A 10 4.09 5.68 10.91
CA PRO A 10 4.47 5.10 9.60
C PRO A 10 5.28 3.81 9.68
N ALA A 11 5.36 3.18 10.85
CA ALA A 11 6.07 1.91 10.99
C ALA A 11 5.33 0.79 10.24
N PRO A 12 6.04 -0.24 9.78
CA PRO A 12 5.42 -1.28 8.94
C PRO A 12 4.63 -2.33 9.71
N ASP A 13 4.57 -2.25 11.03
CA ASP A 13 4.09 -3.34 11.89
C ASP A 13 2.69 -3.83 11.53
N VAL A 14 1.75 -2.91 11.27
CA VAL A 14 0.37 -3.31 10.99
C VAL A 14 0.28 -4.07 9.67
N TYR A 15 1.06 -3.68 8.68
CA TYR A 15 1.06 -4.36 7.38
C TYR A 15 1.78 -5.69 7.44
N LEU A 16 2.86 -5.78 8.22
CA LEU A 16 3.54 -7.05 8.42
C LEU A 16 2.64 -8.05 9.13
N LEU A 17 1.88 -7.60 10.12
CA LEU A 17 0.91 -8.46 10.79
C LEU A 17 -0.16 -8.94 9.83
N ALA A 18 -0.68 -8.05 8.97
CA ALA A 18 -1.68 -8.41 7.99
C ALA A 18 -1.15 -9.47 7.02
N ALA A 19 0.08 -9.29 6.53
CA ALA A 19 0.71 -10.26 5.63
C ALA A 19 0.86 -11.61 6.32
N GLN A 20 1.26 -11.61 7.58
CA GLN A 20 1.41 -12.84 8.35
C GLN A 20 0.08 -13.56 8.48
N LYS A 21 -1.00 -12.84 8.79
CA LYS A 21 -2.32 -13.44 8.94
C LYS A 21 -2.87 -13.99 7.63
N LEU A 22 -2.51 -13.35 6.51
CA LEU A 22 -2.90 -13.85 5.19
C LEU A 22 -1.99 -14.95 4.68
N ASN A 23 -0.88 -15.19 5.38
CA ASN A 23 0.13 -16.17 4.99
C ASN A 23 0.70 -15.89 3.60
N LEU A 24 0.95 -14.61 3.31
CA LEU A 24 1.51 -14.16 2.04
C LEU A 24 2.69 -13.23 2.30
N PRO A 25 3.72 -13.25 1.46
CA PRO A 25 4.81 -12.29 1.59
C PRO A 25 4.30 -10.89 1.26
N PRO A 26 4.80 -9.85 1.94
CA PRO A 26 4.32 -8.47 1.70
C PRO A 26 4.45 -8.03 0.24
N GLU A 27 5.48 -8.46 -0.47
CA GLU A 27 5.69 -8.05 -1.86
C GLU A 27 4.62 -8.58 -2.81
N GLU A 28 3.79 -9.53 -2.37
CA GLU A 28 2.66 -10.02 -3.16
C GLU A 28 1.36 -9.30 -2.83
N LEU A 29 1.41 -8.32 -1.93
CA LEU A 29 0.22 -7.59 -1.50
C LEU A 29 0.25 -6.16 -2.02
N LEU A 30 -0.93 -5.63 -2.30
CA LEU A 30 -1.11 -4.25 -2.69
C LEU A 30 -1.70 -3.48 -1.51
N GLY A 31 -1.02 -2.41 -1.09
CA GLY A 31 -1.55 -1.48 -0.10
C GLY A 31 -2.15 -0.27 -0.79
N VAL A 32 -3.41 0.04 -0.51
CA VAL A 32 -4.06 1.23 -1.03
C VAL A 32 -4.16 2.22 0.12
N GLU A 33 -3.52 3.40 -0.02
CA GLU A 33 -3.39 4.36 1.06
C GLU A 33 -3.82 5.74 0.64
N ASP A 34 -4.23 6.55 1.61
CA ASP A 34 -4.71 7.90 1.36
C ASP A 34 -3.83 8.98 2.02
N SER A 35 -2.82 8.59 2.77
CA SER A 35 -1.99 9.53 3.51
C SER A 35 -0.51 9.21 3.33
N PRO A 36 0.36 10.24 3.49
CA PRO A 36 1.81 9.99 3.44
C PRO A 36 2.29 8.97 4.46
N SER A 37 1.77 9.01 5.69
CA SER A 37 2.21 8.05 6.71
C SER A 37 1.78 6.63 6.36
N GLY A 38 0.60 6.46 5.78
CA GLY A 38 0.15 5.15 5.31
C GLY A 38 1.02 4.61 4.18
N VAL A 39 1.38 5.50 3.23
CA VAL A 39 2.26 5.12 2.14
C VAL A 39 3.62 4.67 2.68
N ARG A 40 4.20 5.42 3.62
CA ARG A 40 5.49 5.05 4.20
C ARG A 40 5.41 3.72 4.93
N SER A 41 4.32 3.50 5.66
CA SER A 41 4.11 2.27 6.41
C SER A 41 4.04 1.06 5.48
N ALA A 42 3.22 1.14 4.44
CA ALA A 42 3.05 0.03 3.50
C ALA A 42 4.33 -0.22 2.71
N HIS A 43 5.01 0.85 2.28
CA HIS A 43 6.27 0.72 1.54
C HIS A 43 7.35 0.09 2.43
N SER A 44 7.42 0.51 3.69
CA SER A 44 8.41 -0.05 4.63
C SER A 44 8.17 -1.53 4.90
N ALA A 45 6.92 -1.98 4.76
CA ALA A 45 6.60 -3.40 4.93
C ALA A 45 6.95 -4.23 3.68
N GLY A 46 7.33 -3.58 2.59
CA GLY A 46 7.70 -4.28 1.36
C GLY A 46 6.54 -4.48 0.39
N MET A 47 5.41 -3.83 0.64
CA MET A 47 4.24 -3.97 -0.22
C MET A 47 4.35 -3.08 -1.46
N THR A 48 3.63 -3.46 -2.51
CA THR A 48 3.34 -2.55 -3.62
C THR A 48 2.28 -1.55 -3.14
N VAL A 49 2.51 -0.27 -3.37
CA VAL A 49 1.62 0.77 -2.83
C VAL A 49 0.95 1.54 -3.96
N ALA A 50 -0.35 1.70 -3.85
CA ALA A 50 -1.14 2.63 -4.66
C ALA A 50 -1.74 3.68 -3.73
N MET A 51 -1.73 4.94 -4.17
CA MET A 51 -2.22 6.03 -3.34
C MET A 51 -3.40 6.71 -3.99
N ILE A 52 -4.44 6.93 -3.18
CA ILE A 52 -5.58 7.78 -3.53
C ILE A 52 -5.52 8.96 -2.57
N PRO A 53 -4.90 10.11 -2.99
CA PRO A 53 -4.70 11.22 -2.07
C PRO A 53 -6.02 11.75 -1.52
N ASP A 54 -6.04 12.03 -0.21
CA ASP A 54 -7.25 12.49 0.46
C ASP A 54 -7.57 13.94 0.10
N GLN A 55 -6.62 14.84 0.33
CA GLN A 55 -6.85 16.27 0.12
C GLN A 55 -5.85 16.89 -0.86
N ASP A 56 -4.57 16.70 -0.62
CA ASP A 56 -3.51 17.33 -1.41
C ASP A 56 -2.75 16.31 -2.22
N GLU A 57 -2.20 16.75 -3.35
CA GLU A 57 -1.29 15.92 -4.13
C GLU A 57 -0.09 15.53 -3.26
N PRO A 58 0.39 14.30 -3.38
CA PRO A 58 1.56 13.88 -2.61
C PRO A 58 2.81 14.62 -3.07
N SER A 59 3.77 14.76 -2.15
CA SER A 59 5.09 15.26 -2.50
C SER A 59 5.76 14.29 -3.48
N ALA A 60 6.80 14.77 -4.16
CA ALA A 60 7.57 13.91 -5.06
C ALA A 60 8.17 12.73 -4.31
N GLU A 61 8.58 12.94 -3.06
CA GLU A 61 9.15 11.89 -2.24
C GLU A 61 8.13 10.78 -1.97
N ILE A 62 6.91 11.15 -1.61
CA ILE A 62 5.85 10.17 -1.34
C ILE A 62 5.41 9.49 -2.64
N ALA A 63 5.24 10.26 -3.72
CA ALA A 63 4.84 9.67 -4.99
C ALA A 63 5.85 8.65 -5.49
N ALA A 64 7.14 8.86 -5.21
CA ALA A 64 8.19 7.92 -5.62
C ALA A 64 8.08 6.57 -4.91
N LEU A 65 7.41 6.51 -3.77
CA LEU A 65 7.20 5.26 -3.03
C LEU A 65 6.01 4.47 -3.57
N CYS A 66 5.22 5.07 -4.45
CA CYS A 66 3.99 4.47 -4.96
C CYS A 66 4.20 3.92 -6.36
N ALA A 67 3.60 2.79 -6.65
CA ALA A 67 3.54 2.28 -8.01
C ALA A 67 2.52 3.05 -8.84
N LEU A 68 1.52 3.63 -8.18
CA LEU A 68 0.46 4.38 -8.84
C LEU A 68 -0.13 5.40 -7.87
N VAL A 69 -0.42 6.59 -8.38
CA VAL A 69 -1.20 7.61 -7.66
C VAL A 69 -2.40 7.93 -8.55
N ALA A 70 -3.60 7.78 -8.02
CA ALA A 70 -4.82 8.02 -8.77
C ALA A 70 -5.82 8.77 -7.89
N PRO A 71 -6.69 9.62 -8.47
CA PRO A 71 -7.64 10.39 -7.68
C PRO A 71 -8.79 9.58 -7.12
N THR A 72 -9.08 8.40 -7.67
CA THR A 72 -10.19 7.57 -7.25
C THR A 72 -9.83 6.10 -7.31
N LEU A 73 -10.61 5.26 -6.61
CA LEU A 73 -10.45 3.82 -6.66
C LEU A 73 -10.61 3.29 -8.09
N GLU A 74 -11.50 3.90 -8.88
CA GLU A 74 -11.72 3.51 -10.27
C GLU A 74 -10.43 3.63 -11.08
N GLY A 75 -9.59 4.61 -10.76
CA GLY A 75 -8.30 4.75 -11.44
C GLY A 75 -7.30 3.67 -11.07
N ILE A 76 -7.51 2.99 -9.96
CA ILE A 76 -6.62 1.92 -9.50
C ILE A 76 -7.03 0.54 -10.03
N MET A 77 -8.31 0.37 -10.35
CA MET A 77 -8.83 -0.93 -10.74
C MET A 77 -8.11 -1.55 -11.96
N PRO A 78 -7.84 -0.80 -13.05
CA PRO A 78 -7.09 -1.40 -14.17
C PRO A 78 -5.70 -1.88 -13.76
N PHE A 79 -5.06 -1.17 -12.82
CA PHE A 79 -3.74 -1.57 -12.30
C PHE A 79 -3.84 -2.89 -11.55
N ILE A 80 -4.88 -3.05 -10.71
CA ILE A 80 -5.11 -4.29 -9.98
C ILE A 80 -5.34 -5.43 -10.95
N GLU A 81 -6.14 -5.20 -12.00
CA GLU A 81 -6.42 -6.22 -13.01
C GLU A 81 -5.16 -6.67 -13.72
N ARG A 82 -4.25 -5.72 -14.04
CA ARG A 82 -2.98 -6.06 -14.69
C ARG A 82 -2.09 -6.88 -13.76
N LEU A 83 -2.06 -6.54 -12.46
CA LEU A 83 -1.29 -7.32 -11.49
C LEU A 83 -1.80 -8.75 -11.42
N ASN A 84 -3.12 -8.92 -11.37
CA ASN A 84 -3.72 -10.25 -11.31
C ASN A 84 -3.46 -11.04 -12.58
N ALA A 85 -3.57 -10.41 -13.75
CA ALA A 85 -3.30 -11.09 -15.01
C ALA A 85 -1.87 -11.59 -15.09
N ASN A 86 -0.90 -10.74 -14.67
CA ASN A 86 0.51 -11.12 -14.67
C ASN A 86 0.78 -12.25 -13.69
N LYS A 87 0.09 -12.25 -12.56
CA LYS A 87 0.30 -13.24 -11.52
C LYS A 87 -0.18 -14.63 -11.93
N PHE A 88 -1.25 -14.70 -12.73
CA PHE A 88 -1.88 -15.96 -13.07
C PHE A 88 -1.61 -16.40 -14.51
N ASN A 89 -0.83 -15.64 -15.24
CA ASN A 89 -0.34 -16.02 -16.56
C ASN A 89 1.13 -16.51 -16.48
#